data_e37e656c8d3553fa3f31b71f8c520792
#
_entry.id   e37e656c8d3553fa3f31b71f8c520792
#
_cell.length_a   1.000
_cell.length_b   1.000
_cell.length_c   1.000
_cell.angle_alpha   90.00
_cell.angle_beta   90.00
_cell.angle_gamma   90.00
#
_symmetry.space_group_name_H-M   'P 1'
#
loop_
_entity.id
_entity.type
_entity.pdbx_description
1 polymer ?
#
loop_
_entity_poly.entity_id
_entity_poly.type
_entity_poly.pdbx_seq_one_letter_code
_entity_poly.pdbx_strand_id
1 'polypeptide(L)'
;MACSAKSLFPALSLIFPGLLVRFSGLLVRLSGLAARFPGLPVRLSGLAALLLIVGCSGPKDIYSQLRNADLVFVRSGASAMDGAISDATASTDGRGDFAHVAIVQRQDDSLFVIEALPMRGVIRRPFAEFAAENGDSLLCFRRPDPAVIRDIAGRQGVSEDMLLWAFVQRALSRLGEGYDYIYLPDNGLCYCSELIYDSYIDTAPSPGDCHLFCSAPMNFLAPDGTLPDFWKELFELMQSPVPQGVNGTNPNDMFRDPILVDVPGL
;
A
#
# COMPACT_ATOMS: atom_id res chain seq x y z
N MET A 1 -2.08 23.11 -20.14
CA MET A 1 -1.58 24.17 -19.21
C MET A 1 -1.20 23.47 -17.93
N ALA A 2 0.08 23.33 -17.65
CA ALA A 2 0.53 22.66 -16.44
C ALA A 2 0.27 23.59 -15.24
N CYS A 3 -0.74 23.28 -14.45
CA CYS A 3 -0.96 23.95 -13.17
C CYS A 3 0.21 23.61 -12.24
N SER A 4 0.96 24.61 -11.82
CA SER A 4 2.17 24.41 -11.01
C SER A 4 1.79 23.74 -9.69
N ALA A 5 2.24 22.53 -9.48
CA ALA A 5 2.01 21.74 -8.25
C ALA A 5 2.37 22.50 -6.96
N LYS A 6 3.20 23.53 -7.05
CA LYS A 6 3.63 24.35 -5.91
C LYS A 6 2.55 25.25 -5.31
N SER A 7 1.49 25.59 -6.06
CA SER A 7 0.42 26.47 -5.57
C SER A 7 -0.72 25.72 -4.86
N LEU A 8 -0.80 24.40 -5.02
CA LEU A 8 -1.83 23.55 -4.42
C LEU A 8 -1.47 23.01 -3.02
N PHE A 9 -0.17 23.01 -2.67
CA PHE A 9 0.32 22.45 -1.41
C PHE A 9 -0.37 22.99 -0.14
N PRO A 10 -0.57 24.31 0.04
CA PRO A 10 -1.22 24.80 1.25
C PRO A 10 -2.72 24.48 1.30
N ALA A 11 -3.40 24.37 0.18
CA ALA A 11 -4.82 24.06 0.15
C ALA A 11 -5.10 22.56 0.37
N LEU A 12 -4.27 21.68 -0.19
CA LEU A 12 -4.34 20.23 0.07
C LEU A 12 -4.06 19.88 1.53
N SER A 13 -3.22 20.66 2.22
CA SER A 13 -2.95 20.44 3.65
C SER A 13 -4.14 20.71 4.56
N LEU A 14 -5.14 21.45 4.11
CA LEU A 14 -6.40 21.69 4.82
C LEU A 14 -7.35 20.49 4.66
N ILE A 15 -7.32 19.83 3.52
CA ILE A 15 -8.15 18.62 3.24
C ILE A 15 -7.55 17.37 3.91
N PHE A 16 -6.22 17.34 4.12
CA PHE A 16 -5.51 16.22 4.73
C PHE A 16 -4.76 16.62 6.03
N PRO A 17 -5.46 17.09 7.09
CA PRO A 17 -4.81 17.61 8.30
C PRO A 17 -3.99 16.58 9.08
N GLY A 18 -4.25 15.31 8.91
CA GLY A 18 -3.54 14.22 9.61
C GLY A 18 -2.15 13.89 9.08
N LEU A 19 -1.80 14.35 7.86
CA LEU A 19 -0.56 13.98 7.19
C LEU A 19 0.65 14.85 7.59
N LEU A 20 0.43 16.02 8.19
CA LEU A 20 1.48 17.00 8.53
C LEU A 20 2.02 16.94 9.95
N VAL A 21 1.46 16.11 10.85
CA VAL A 21 1.73 16.26 12.29
C VAL A 21 2.84 15.33 12.84
N ARG A 22 3.51 14.48 12.04
CA ARG A 22 4.46 13.48 12.59
C ARG A 22 5.94 13.61 12.18
N PHE A 23 6.41 14.77 11.76
CA PHE A 23 7.85 14.95 11.47
C PHE A 23 8.66 15.77 12.50
N SER A 24 8.13 16.02 13.69
CA SER A 24 8.87 16.72 14.75
C SER A 24 8.78 15.97 16.09
N GLY A 25 9.61 14.96 16.26
CA GLY A 25 9.77 14.36 17.59
C GLY A 25 10.46 13.01 17.60
N LEU A 26 11.75 12.94 17.33
CA LEU A 26 12.67 12.09 18.07
C LEU A 26 14.14 12.44 17.78
N LEU A 27 14.60 13.56 18.33
CA LEU A 27 15.98 13.82 18.65
C LEU A 27 16.10 13.74 20.18
N VAL A 28 16.12 12.55 20.74
CA VAL A 28 16.54 12.36 22.14
C VAL A 28 18.04 12.16 22.17
N ARG A 29 18.69 13.15 22.73
CA ARG A 29 20.09 13.17 23.08
C ARG A 29 20.44 11.99 24.00
N LEU A 30 21.34 11.14 23.57
CA LEU A 30 22.16 10.31 24.45
C LEU A 30 23.52 10.99 24.61
N SER A 31 23.63 11.87 25.58
CA SER A 31 24.90 12.36 26.08
C SER A 31 24.92 12.20 27.59
N GLY A 32 25.84 11.35 28.06
CA GLY A 32 26.41 11.47 29.38
C GLY A 32 25.82 10.56 30.45
N LEU A 33 26.46 9.41 30.70
CA LEU A 33 26.84 9.01 32.05
C LEU A 33 28.00 8.00 31.99
N ALA A 34 29.24 8.51 31.95
CA ALA A 34 30.41 7.75 32.35
C ALA A 34 30.62 8.01 33.84
N ALA A 35 30.23 7.09 34.70
CA ALA A 35 30.59 7.11 36.10
C ALA A 35 31.66 6.04 36.35
N ARG A 36 32.84 6.52 36.78
CA ARG A 36 34.00 5.77 37.23
C ARG A 36 33.67 4.95 38.48
N PHE A 37 34.11 3.70 38.50
CA PHE A 37 34.45 3.01 39.74
C PHE A 37 35.79 2.26 39.55
N PRO A 38 36.80 2.47 40.46
CA PRO A 38 38.04 1.72 40.43
C PRO A 38 38.00 0.54 41.40
N GLY A 39 38.43 -0.60 40.92
CA GLY A 39 39.19 -1.57 41.72
C GLY A 39 38.43 -2.55 42.61
N LEU A 40 38.34 -3.82 42.14
CA LEU A 40 38.39 -5.00 43.02
C LEU A 40 38.83 -6.23 42.19
N PRO A 41 39.81 -7.03 42.65
CA PRO A 41 40.24 -8.21 41.90
C PRO A 41 39.30 -9.38 42.20
N VAL A 42 38.64 -9.91 41.21
CA VAL A 42 37.87 -11.14 41.33
C VAL A 42 38.70 -12.32 40.84
N ARG A 43 38.98 -13.22 41.79
CA ARG A 43 39.60 -14.53 41.56
C ARG A 43 38.74 -15.38 40.63
N LEU A 44 39.35 -15.90 39.58
CA LEU A 44 38.74 -16.95 38.75
C LEU A 44 38.66 -18.24 39.57
N SER A 45 37.45 -18.67 39.89
CA SER A 45 37.13 -20.03 40.25
C SER A 45 36.22 -20.60 39.15
N GLY A 46 36.70 -21.65 38.52
CA GLY A 46 36.00 -22.25 37.37
C GLY A 46 34.63 -22.78 37.74
N LEU A 47 33.65 -22.31 37.02
CA LEU A 47 32.38 -23.00 36.84
C LEU A 47 32.12 -23.04 35.33
N ALA A 48 32.18 -24.24 34.76
CA ALA A 48 31.75 -24.49 33.40
C ALA A 48 30.23 -24.18 33.30
N ALA A 49 29.90 -22.98 32.84
CA ALA A 49 28.54 -22.64 32.51
C ALA A 49 28.20 -23.37 31.22
N LEU A 50 27.45 -24.45 31.35
CA LEU A 50 26.73 -25.12 30.25
C LEU A 50 25.74 -24.11 29.68
N LEU A 51 26.12 -23.39 28.64
CA LEU A 51 25.24 -22.57 27.84
C LEU A 51 24.21 -23.49 27.16
N LEU A 52 23.10 -23.73 27.84
CA LEU A 52 21.87 -24.15 27.15
C LEU A 52 21.51 -23.04 26.19
N ILE A 53 21.88 -23.23 24.94
CA ILE A 53 21.29 -22.48 23.83
C ILE A 53 19.83 -22.91 23.76
N VAL A 54 18.99 -22.31 24.62
CA VAL A 54 17.54 -22.25 24.36
C VAL A 54 17.44 -21.40 23.12
N GLY A 55 17.22 -22.07 21.99
CA GLY A 55 16.84 -21.40 20.76
C GLY A 55 15.56 -20.63 21.04
N CYS A 56 15.67 -19.37 21.40
CA CYS A 56 14.59 -18.43 21.29
C CYS A 56 14.26 -18.37 19.80
N SER A 57 13.29 -19.18 19.36
CA SER A 57 12.51 -18.84 18.20
C SER A 57 11.88 -17.49 18.56
N GLY A 58 12.48 -16.41 18.08
CA GLY A 58 11.89 -15.09 18.13
C GLY A 58 10.48 -15.14 17.56
N PRO A 59 9.60 -14.18 17.87
CA PRO A 59 8.27 -14.12 17.28
C PRO A 59 8.47 -14.34 15.79
N LYS A 60 7.81 -15.38 15.22
CA LYS A 60 7.81 -15.61 13.78
C LYS A 60 7.36 -14.29 13.18
N ASP A 61 8.21 -13.70 12.34
CA ASP A 61 7.82 -12.54 11.57
C ASP A 61 6.57 -12.97 10.76
N ILE A 62 5.42 -12.48 11.18
CA ILE A 62 4.13 -12.81 10.56
C ILE A 62 4.12 -12.47 9.08
N TYR A 63 4.97 -11.52 8.67
CA TYR A 63 5.11 -11.08 7.30
C TYR A 63 6.15 -11.87 6.48
N SER A 64 6.82 -12.86 7.08
CA SER A 64 7.81 -13.70 6.39
C SER A 64 7.23 -14.45 5.17
N GLN A 65 5.91 -14.67 5.15
CA GLN A 65 5.19 -15.35 4.07
C GLN A 65 4.87 -14.43 2.87
N LEU A 66 5.00 -13.11 3.04
CA LEU A 66 4.75 -12.17 1.95
C LEU A 66 5.82 -12.31 0.85
N ARG A 67 5.41 -12.21 -0.39
CA ARG A 67 6.26 -12.33 -1.58
C ARG A 67 5.95 -11.22 -2.59
N ASN A 68 6.71 -11.17 -3.66
CA ASN A 68 6.47 -10.23 -4.76
C ASN A 68 5.03 -10.34 -5.26
N ALA A 69 4.43 -9.19 -5.54
CA ALA A 69 3.06 -9.04 -6.03
C ALA A 69 1.96 -9.55 -5.07
N ASP A 70 2.25 -9.77 -3.77
CA ASP A 70 1.18 -9.78 -2.78
C ASP A 70 0.63 -8.36 -2.63
N LEU A 71 -0.65 -8.23 -2.35
CA LEU A 71 -1.30 -6.95 -2.08
C LEU A 71 -1.56 -6.79 -0.59
N VAL A 72 -1.31 -5.59 -0.09
CA VAL A 72 -1.73 -5.18 1.24
C VAL A 72 -2.80 -4.12 1.13
N PHE A 73 -3.93 -4.38 1.75
CA PHE A 73 -5.08 -3.48 1.84
C PHE A 73 -5.13 -2.87 3.23
N VAL A 74 -5.43 -1.59 3.31
CA VAL A 74 -5.59 -0.87 4.58
C VAL A 74 -7.07 -0.58 4.79
N ARG A 75 -7.61 -1.02 5.91
CA ARG A 75 -9.00 -0.72 6.30
C ARG A 75 -9.20 0.76 6.45
N SER A 76 -10.42 1.22 6.14
CA SER A 76 -10.79 2.62 6.31
C SER A 76 -10.54 3.08 7.74
N GLY A 77 -9.89 4.22 7.85
CA GLY A 77 -9.60 4.90 9.10
C GLY A 77 -10.61 6.02 9.40
N ALA A 78 -10.15 7.02 10.13
CA ALA A 78 -10.99 8.15 10.54
C ALA A 78 -10.80 9.41 9.69
N SER A 79 -10.05 9.35 8.58
CA SER A 79 -9.88 10.51 7.71
C SER A 79 -11.15 10.78 6.89
N ALA A 80 -11.34 12.05 6.48
CA ALA A 80 -12.48 12.41 5.64
C ALA A 80 -12.44 11.69 4.27
N MET A 81 -11.23 11.45 3.74
CA MET A 81 -11.04 10.69 2.51
C MET A 81 -11.43 9.22 2.69
N ASP A 82 -11.01 8.59 3.79
CA ASP A 82 -11.35 7.19 4.07
C ASP A 82 -12.87 7.02 4.19
N GLY A 83 -13.53 7.93 4.90
CA GLY A 83 -14.98 7.95 5.02
C GLY A 83 -15.67 8.12 3.65
N ALA A 84 -15.19 9.03 2.82
CA ALA A 84 -15.77 9.27 1.50
C ALA A 84 -15.56 8.09 0.54
N ILE A 85 -14.41 7.39 0.62
CA ILE A 85 -14.16 6.16 -0.14
C ILE A 85 -15.08 5.05 0.38
N SER A 86 -15.19 4.88 1.69
CA SER A 86 -16.06 3.92 2.34
C SER A 86 -17.52 4.11 1.92
N ASP A 87 -18.05 5.32 2.04
CA ASP A 87 -19.43 5.66 1.66
C ASP A 87 -19.74 5.31 0.21
N ALA A 88 -18.77 5.50 -0.69
CA ALA A 88 -18.94 5.29 -2.11
C ALA A 88 -18.76 3.83 -2.55
N THR A 89 -17.93 3.04 -1.84
CA THR A 89 -17.42 1.75 -2.35
C THR A 89 -17.55 0.58 -1.39
N ALA A 90 -17.90 0.82 -0.10
CA ALA A 90 -18.05 -0.25 0.87
C ALA A 90 -19.11 -1.26 0.44
N SER A 91 -18.82 -2.52 0.70
CA SER A 91 -19.72 -3.60 0.36
C SER A 91 -20.80 -3.80 1.42
N THR A 92 -22.00 -4.09 0.98
CA THR A 92 -23.10 -4.49 1.86
C THR A 92 -22.94 -5.88 2.47
N ASP A 93 -21.99 -6.69 1.97
CA ASP A 93 -21.73 -8.05 2.45
C ASP A 93 -20.78 -8.11 3.66
N GLY A 94 -20.31 -6.95 4.15
CA GLY A 94 -19.43 -6.84 5.31
C GLY A 94 -18.00 -7.36 5.10
N ARG A 95 -17.60 -7.68 3.87
CA ARG A 95 -16.26 -8.22 3.56
C ARG A 95 -15.18 -7.18 3.45
N GLY A 96 -15.21 -6.21 4.29
CA GLY A 96 -14.16 -5.25 4.40
C GLY A 96 -14.58 -3.88 3.85
N ASP A 97 -13.90 -2.93 4.41
CA ASP A 97 -13.99 -1.54 4.09
C ASP A 97 -12.56 -1.05 4.01
N PHE A 98 -12.08 -0.84 2.81
CA PHE A 98 -10.69 -0.50 2.53
C PHE A 98 -10.59 0.85 1.83
N ALA A 99 -9.73 1.71 2.35
CA ALA A 99 -9.44 3.02 1.78
C ALA A 99 -8.15 3.04 0.95
N HIS A 100 -7.31 2.01 1.08
CA HIS A 100 -6.01 2.00 0.42
C HIS A 100 -5.55 0.59 0.05
N VAL A 101 -4.70 0.52 -0.99
CA VAL A 101 -4.03 -0.70 -1.43
C VAL A 101 -2.60 -0.39 -1.89
N ALA A 102 -1.67 -1.31 -1.59
CA ALA A 102 -0.28 -1.24 -2.03
C ALA A 102 0.21 -2.62 -2.50
N ILE A 103 1.22 -2.64 -3.36
CA ILE A 103 1.88 -3.87 -3.82
C ILE A 103 3.13 -4.15 -3.01
N VAL A 104 3.30 -5.40 -2.58
CA VAL A 104 4.47 -5.86 -1.83
C VAL A 104 5.61 -6.19 -2.80
N GLN A 105 6.79 -5.74 -2.45
CA GLN A 105 8.06 -6.15 -3.06
C GLN A 105 8.92 -6.83 -2.02
N ARG A 106 9.39 -8.04 -2.32
CA ARG A 106 10.47 -8.71 -1.58
C ARG A 106 11.78 -8.52 -2.33
N GLN A 107 12.77 -8.00 -1.63
CA GLN A 107 14.14 -7.89 -2.13
C GLN A 107 15.07 -8.51 -1.09
N ASP A 108 15.62 -9.66 -1.40
CA ASP A 108 16.38 -10.49 -0.46
C ASP A 108 15.55 -10.76 0.83
N ASP A 109 16.07 -10.45 1.99
CA ASP A 109 15.39 -10.59 3.28
C ASP A 109 14.52 -9.36 3.65
N SER A 110 14.45 -8.36 2.79
CA SER A 110 13.75 -7.10 3.07
C SER A 110 12.41 -7.04 2.34
N LEU A 111 11.40 -6.49 3.04
CA LEU A 111 10.08 -6.20 2.48
C LEU A 111 9.91 -4.69 2.27
N PHE A 112 9.33 -4.36 1.15
CA PHE A 112 8.94 -3.00 0.77
C PHE A 112 7.50 -3.00 0.28
N VAL A 113 6.89 -1.82 0.27
CA VAL A 113 5.65 -1.55 -0.47
C VAL A 113 5.89 -0.48 -1.51
N ILE A 114 5.15 -0.58 -2.61
CA ILE A 114 5.04 0.46 -3.63
C ILE A 114 3.59 0.89 -3.63
N GLU A 115 3.34 2.18 -3.48
CA GLU A 115 2.00 2.73 -3.31
C GLU A 115 1.89 4.14 -3.87
N ALA A 116 0.68 4.54 -4.26
CA ALA A 116 0.39 5.92 -4.63
C ALA A 116 -0.32 6.61 -3.45
N LEU A 117 0.24 7.72 -2.97
CA LEU A 117 -0.25 8.47 -1.81
C LEU A 117 -0.55 9.91 -2.16
N PRO A 118 -1.64 10.50 -1.60
CA PRO A 118 -1.85 11.93 -1.65
C PRO A 118 -0.59 12.70 -1.25
N MET A 119 -0.30 13.80 -1.95
CA MET A 119 0.86 14.69 -1.76
C MET A 119 2.25 14.08 -2.00
N ARG A 120 2.38 12.76 -2.04
CA ARG A 120 3.67 12.06 -2.22
C ARG A 120 3.78 11.40 -3.60
N GLY A 121 2.64 11.12 -4.25
CA GLY A 121 2.61 10.35 -5.50
C GLY A 121 3.01 8.90 -5.30
N VAL A 122 3.56 8.29 -6.34
CA VAL A 122 4.02 6.90 -6.31
C VAL A 122 5.37 6.81 -5.63
N ILE A 123 5.42 6.07 -4.52
CA ILE A 123 6.62 5.90 -3.70
C ILE A 123 6.89 4.42 -3.42
N ARG A 124 8.14 4.14 -3.09
CA ARG A 124 8.59 2.88 -2.50
C ARG A 124 9.12 3.14 -1.11
N ARG A 125 8.68 2.36 -0.12
CA ARG A 125 9.19 2.46 1.26
C ARG A 125 9.30 1.10 1.95
N PRO A 126 10.10 0.99 3.04
CA PRO A 126 10.15 -0.22 3.84
C PRO A 126 8.76 -0.62 4.36
N PHE A 127 8.44 -1.91 4.30
CA PHE A 127 7.16 -2.43 4.80
C PHE A 127 6.95 -2.12 6.30
N ALA A 128 8.02 -2.16 7.09
CA ALA A 128 7.96 -1.84 8.52
C ALA A 128 7.49 -0.40 8.81
N GLU A 129 7.88 0.57 7.97
CA GLU A 129 7.40 1.95 8.06
C GLU A 129 5.92 2.04 7.69
N PHE A 130 5.52 1.33 6.63
CA PHE A 130 4.13 1.24 6.20
C PHE A 130 3.24 0.64 7.29
N ALA A 131 3.64 -0.49 7.87
CA ALA A 131 2.89 -1.16 8.94
C ALA A 131 2.79 -0.30 10.21
N ALA A 132 3.88 0.38 10.59
CA ALA A 132 3.89 1.26 11.75
C ALA A 132 2.98 2.49 11.57
N GLU A 133 2.86 3.02 10.35
CA GLU A 133 2.00 4.17 10.05
C GLU A 133 0.51 3.80 10.05
N ASN A 134 0.16 2.65 9.48
CA ASN A 134 -1.24 2.23 9.33
C ASN A 134 -1.77 1.44 10.53
N GLY A 135 -0.88 0.75 11.27
CA GLY A 135 -1.23 -0.18 12.35
C GLY A 135 -1.56 -1.58 11.84
N ASP A 136 -0.89 -2.58 12.38
CA ASP A 136 -0.98 -3.98 11.94
C ASP A 136 -2.42 -4.53 11.91
N SER A 137 -3.27 -4.10 12.85
CA SER A 137 -4.65 -4.58 12.95
C SER A 137 -5.57 -4.11 11.80
N LEU A 138 -5.14 -3.10 11.05
CA LEU A 138 -5.87 -2.58 9.89
C LEU A 138 -5.40 -3.17 8.56
N LEU A 139 -4.34 -3.99 8.57
CA LEU A 139 -3.79 -4.59 7.36
C LEU A 139 -4.50 -5.90 7.02
N CYS A 140 -4.83 -6.07 5.76
CA CYS A 140 -5.34 -7.31 5.19
C CYS A 140 -4.51 -7.67 3.94
N PHE A 141 -4.24 -8.94 3.75
CA PHE A 141 -3.35 -9.40 2.70
C PHE A 141 -4.06 -10.32 1.73
N ARG A 142 -3.84 -10.06 0.45
CA ARG A 142 -4.33 -10.91 -0.63
C ARG A 142 -3.19 -11.24 -1.59
N ARG A 143 -3.33 -12.34 -2.28
CA ARG A 143 -2.33 -12.87 -3.22
C ARG A 143 -2.99 -13.21 -4.53
N PRO A 144 -2.35 -12.93 -5.69
CA PRO A 144 -2.81 -13.50 -6.95
C PRO A 144 -2.92 -15.03 -6.86
N ASP A 145 -4.05 -15.58 -7.32
CA ASP A 145 -4.28 -17.02 -7.29
C ASP A 145 -3.14 -17.74 -8.03
N PRO A 146 -2.43 -18.66 -7.37
CA PRO A 146 -1.34 -19.42 -7.99
C PRO A 146 -1.76 -20.18 -9.26
N ALA A 147 -3.03 -20.56 -9.39
CA ALA A 147 -3.52 -21.23 -10.59
C ALA A 147 -3.61 -20.26 -11.77
N VAL A 148 -4.09 -19.02 -11.52
CA VAL A 148 -4.12 -17.95 -12.52
C VAL A 148 -2.70 -17.57 -12.94
N ILE A 149 -1.80 -17.37 -11.97
CA ILE A 149 -0.39 -17.02 -12.25
C ILE A 149 0.30 -18.10 -13.06
N ARG A 150 0.09 -19.37 -12.74
CA ARG A 150 0.66 -20.50 -13.49
C ARG A 150 0.17 -20.55 -14.94
N ASP A 151 -1.13 -20.34 -15.16
CA ASP A 151 -1.72 -20.31 -16.49
C ASP A 151 -1.12 -19.18 -17.34
N ILE A 152 -1.05 -17.96 -16.80
CA ILE A 152 -0.48 -16.80 -17.50
C ILE A 152 1.02 -17.03 -17.79
N ALA A 153 1.79 -17.45 -16.79
CA ALA A 153 3.21 -17.73 -16.93
C ALA A 153 3.48 -18.80 -18.01
N GLY A 154 2.64 -19.86 -18.01
CA GLY A 154 2.70 -20.91 -19.05
C GLY A 154 2.42 -20.36 -20.44
N ARG A 155 1.42 -19.52 -20.62
CA ARG A 155 1.11 -18.87 -21.91
C ARG A 155 2.22 -17.93 -22.38
N GLN A 156 2.88 -17.23 -21.45
CA GLN A 156 3.99 -16.32 -21.75
C GLN A 156 5.34 -17.03 -21.89
N GLY A 157 5.44 -18.32 -21.51
CA GLY A 157 6.71 -19.06 -21.54
C GLY A 157 7.73 -18.57 -20.50
N VAL A 158 7.27 -18.04 -19.35
CA VAL A 158 8.11 -17.54 -18.26
C VAL A 158 7.84 -18.32 -16.97
N SER A 159 8.68 -18.16 -15.95
CA SER A 159 8.38 -18.70 -14.62
C SER A 159 7.33 -17.84 -13.88
N GLU A 160 6.63 -18.45 -12.92
CA GLU A 160 5.68 -17.73 -12.04
C GLU A 160 6.38 -16.56 -11.33
N ASP A 161 7.60 -16.77 -10.83
CA ASP A 161 8.38 -15.70 -10.16
C ASP A 161 8.74 -14.55 -11.11
N MET A 162 9.07 -14.85 -12.37
CA MET A 162 9.34 -13.81 -13.37
C MET A 162 8.07 -13.00 -13.67
N LEU A 163 6.91 -13.65 -13.73
CA LEU A 163 5.64 -12.95 -13.95
C LEU A 163 5.30 -12.05 -12.75
N LEU A 164 5.38 -12.56 -11.53
CA LEU A 164 5.13 -11.79 -10.31
C LEU A 164 6.11 -10.60 -10.20
N TRP A 165 7.37 -10.83 -10.55
CA TRP A 165 8.36 -9.75 -10.61
C TRP A 165 8.02 -8.71 -11.68
N ALA A 166 7.48 -9.11 -12.82
CA ALA A 166 7.06 -8.16 -13.87
C ALA A 166 5.95 -7.22 -13.38
N PHE A 167 5.01 -7.70 -12.55
CA PHE A 167 4.01 -6.84 -11.92
C PHE A 167 4.65 -5.79 -11.01
N VAL A 168 5.59 -6.22 -10.15
CA VAL A 168 6.36 -5.30 -9.29
C VAL A 168 7.17 -4.30 -10.11
N GLN A 169 7.79 -4.73 -11.21
CA GLN A 169 8.57 -3.84 -12.07
C GLN A 169 7.73 -2.76 -12.73
N ARG A 170 6.48 -3.05 -13.12
CA ARG A 170 5.56 -2.03 -13.65
C ARG A 170 5.22 -1.00 -12.58
N ALA A 171 4.92 -1.42 -11.34
CA ALA A 171 4.72 -0.48 -10.24
C ALA A 171 5.97 0.37 -9.97
N LEU A 172 7.17 -0.24 -9.98
CA LEU A 172 8.44 0.46 -9.81
C LEU A 172 8.72 1.48 -10.93
N SER A 173 8.29 1.20 -12.15
CA SER A 173 8.50 2.11 -13.28
C SER A 173 7.72 3.42 -13.16
N ARG A 174 6.69 3.47 -12.29
CA ARG A 174 5.87 4.65 -12.02
C ARG A 174 6.36 5.48 -10.82
N LEU A 175 7.48 5.12 -10.20
CA LEU A 175 8.03 5.87 -9.07
C LEU A 175 8.26 7.34 -9.42
N GLY A 176 7.73 8.24 -8.56
CA GLY A 176 7.83 9.68 -8.73
C GLY A 176 6.68 10.31 -9.53
N GLU A 177 5.77 9.51 -10.11
CA GLU A 177 4.53 10.05 -10.67
C GLU A 177 3.68 10.70 -9.58
N GLY A 178 2.95 11.75 -9.94
CA GLY A 178 2.06 12.46 -9.02
C GLY A 178 0.82 11.64 -8.66
N TYR A 179 0.17 11.99 -7.53
CA TYR A 179 -1.11 11.40 -7.16
C TYR A 179 -2.23 11.95 -8.03
N ASP A 180 -3.10 11.07 -8.56
CA ASP A 180 -4.29 11.48 -9.32
C ASP A 180 -5.45 11.86 -8.39
N TYR A 181 -5.69 13.15 -8.26
CA TYR A 181 -6.79 13.69 -7.47
C TYR A 181 -8.10 13.84 -8.27
N ILE A 182 -8.03 13.68 -9.58
CA ILE A 182 -9.21 13.82 -10.45
C ILE A 182 -9.76 12.48 -10.93
N TYR A 183 -9.05 11.40 -10.61
CA TYR A 183 -9.47 10.02 -10.89
C TYR A 183 -9.84 9.77 -12.36
N LEU A 184 -9.06 10.33 -13.28
CA LEU A 184 -9.26 10.14 -14.70
C LEU A 184 -8.19 9.23 -15.31
N PRO A 185 -8.57 8.27 -16.14
CA PRO A 185 -7.61 7.37 -16.76
C PRO A 185 -6.65 8.12 -17.70
N ASP A 186 -5.48 7.55 -17.96
CA ASP A 186 -4.51 7.99 -18.96
C ASP A 186 -4.00 9.44 -18.82
N ASN A 187 -4.02 10.00 -17.61
CA ASN A 187 -3.60 11.38 -17.35
C ASN A 187 -2.13 11.51 -16.91
N GLY A 188 -1.39 10.40 -16.82
CA GLY A 188 0.02 10.37 -16.37
C GLY A 188 0.19 10.54 -14.85
N LEU A 189 -0.89 10.45 -14.09
CA LEU A 189 -0.93 10.44 -12.64
C LEU A 189 -1.46 9.07 -12.18
N CYS A 190 -1.52 8.85 -10.87
CA CYS A 190 -1.91 7.55 -10.36
C CYS A 190 -2.52 7.64 -8.96
N TYR A 191 -3.67 7.04 -8.74
CA TYR A 191 -4.18 6.75 -7.39
C TYR A 191 -3.92 5.30 -7.00
N CYS A 192 -4.16 4.92 -5.76
CA CYS A 192 -3.65 3.65 -5.19
C CYS A 192 -4.09 2.40 -5.96
N SER A 193 -5.37 2.23 -6.24
CA SER A 193 -5.86 1.05 -6.96
C SER A 193 -5.58 1.09 -8.46
N GLU A 194 -5.46 2.27 -9.07
CA GLU A 194 -5.01 2.41 -10.46
C GLU A 194 -3.57 1.94 -10.63
N LEU A 195 -2.67 2.25 -9.68
CA LEU A 195 -1.31 1.72 -9.69
C LEU A 195 -1.30 0.19 -9.76
N ILE A 196 -2.17 -0.46 -8.99
CA ILE A 196 -2.28 -1.92 -9.00
C ILE A 196 -2.87 -2.41 -10.32
N TYR A 197 -3.94 -1.79 -10.80
CA TYR A 197 -4.60 -2.11 -12.07
C TYR A 197 -3.60 -2.08 -13.23
N ASP A 198 -2.83 -1.02 -13.37
CA ASP A 198 -1.82 -0.83 -14.41
C ASP A 198 -0.59 -1.74 -14.25
N SER A 199 -0.37 -2.26 -13.06
CA SER A 199 0.76 -3.15 -12.80
C SER A 199 0.45 -4.61 -13.13
N TYR A 200 -0.80 -5.05 -13.02
CA TYR A 200 -1.21 -6.44 -13.19
C TYR A 200 -1.74 -6.69 -14.60
N ILE A 201 -0.83 -6.78 -15.55
CA ILE A 201 -1.13 -6.94 -16.98
C ILE A 201 -0.61 -8.29 -17.47
N ASP A 202 -1.48 -9.05 -18.14
CA ASP A 202 -1.10 -10.20 -18.95
C ASP A 202 -0.65 -9.72 -20.33
N THR A 203 0.63 -9.87 -20.60
CA THR A 203 1.25 -9.52 -21.89
C THR A 203 1.38 -10.71 -22.83
N ALA A 204 0.66 -11.82 -22.59
CA ALA A 204 0.65 -12.95 -23.53
C ALA A 204 0.26 -12.49 -24.94
N PRO A 205 0.73 -13.16 -25.99
CA PRO A 205 0.42 -12.77 -27.37
C PRO A 205 -1.07 -12.98 -27.67
N SER A 206 -1.86 -12.00 -27.28
CA SER A 206 -3.26 -11.79 -27.59
C SER A 206 -3.39 -10.36 -28.10
N PRO A 207 -4.41 -9.99 -28.89
CA PRO A 207 -4.53 -8.62 -29.35
C PRO A 207 -4.84 -7.68 -28.17
N GLY A 208 -3.79 -7.04 -27.65
CA GLY A 208 -3.83 -6.05 -26.57
C GLY A 208 -3.40 -6.61 -25.20
N ASP A 209 -2.82 -5.74 -24.38
CA ASP A 209 -2.55 -6.03 -22.97
C ASP A 209 -3.89 -6.25 -22.26
N CYS A 210 -3.95 -7.28 -21.42
CA CYS A 210 -5.15 -7.62 -20.65
C CYS A 210 -4.87 -7.34 -19.17
N HIS A 211 -5.56 -6.36 -18.61
CA HIS A 211 -5.53 -6.15 -17.17
C HIS A 211 -6.16 -7.32 -16.44
N LEU A 212 -5.54 -7.78 -15.37
CA LEU A 212 -6.05 -8.90 -14.58
C LEU A 212 -7.27 -8.49 -13.74
N PHE A 213 -7.29 -7.24 -13.29
CA PHE A 213 -8.44 -6.67 -12.58
C PHE A 213 -9.42 -6.02 -13.55
N CYS A 214 -10.69 -5.97 -13.17
CA CYS A 214 -11.70 -5.26 -13.94
C CYS A 214 -11.78 -3.80 -13.50
N SER A 215 -11.93 -2.87 -14.46
CA SER A 215 -12.40 -1.53 -14.19
C SER A 215 -13.92 -1.47 -14.30
N ALA A 216 -14.55 -0.59 -13.52
CA ALA A 216 -15.98 -0.40 -13.51
C ALA A 216 -16.34 1.09 -13.41
N PRO A 217 -17.57 1.50 -13.77
CA PRO A 217 -18.01 2.87 -13.55
C PRO A 217 -17.88 3.27 -12.09
N MET A 218 -17.04 4.26 -11.80
CA MET A 218 -16.80 4.72 -10.43
C MET A 218 -18.02 5.43 -9.86
N ASN A 219 -18.26 5.21 -8.57
CA ASN A 219 -19.25 5.90 -7.80
C ASN A 219 -18.58 6.80 -6.75
N PHE A 220 -19.06 8.04 -6.63
CA PHE A 220 -18.62 9.01 -5.63
C PHE A 220 -19.75 9.41 -4.67
N LEU A 221 -20.94 8.82 -4.84
CA LEU A 221 -22.11 9.12 -4.03
C LEU A 221 -22.16 8.21 -2.80
N ALA A 222 -22.57 8.77 -1.68
CA ALA A 222 -22.95 8.01 -0.49
C ALA A 222 -24.19 7.15 -0.75
N PRO A 223 -24.52 6.18 0.13
CA PRO A 223 -25.68 5.29 -0.04
C PRO A 223 -27.02 6.00 -0.15
N ASP A 224 -27.15 7.21 0.37
CA ASP A 224 -28.34 8.05 0.27
C ASP A 224 -28.44 8.85 -1.05
N GLY A 225 -27.44 8.68 -1.93
CA GLY A 225 -27.36 9.37 -3.23
C GLY A 225 -26.77 10.78 -3.15
N THR A 226 -26.30 11.23 -1.99
CA THR A 226 -25.63 12.53 -1.84
C THR A 226 -24.14 12.44 -2.15
N LEU A 227 -23.56 13.53 -2.67
CA LEU A 227 -22.11 13.65 -2.83
C LEU A 227 -21.51 14.07 -1.48
N PRO A 228 -20.60 13.29 -0.85
CA PRO A 228 -19.88 13.66 0.36
C PRO A 228 -19.14 15.00 0.22
N ASP A 229 -19.08 15.79 1.30
CA ASP A 229 -18.46 17.10 1.28
C ASP A 229 -16.98 17.03 0.91
N PHE A 230 -16.27 15.98 1.33
CA PHE A 230 -14.89 15.74 0.92
C PHE A 230 -14.72 15.77 -0.61
N TRP A 231 -15.59 15.05 -1.36
CA TRP A 231 -15.51 15.04 -2.82
C TRP A 231 -15.87 16.38 -3.44
N LYS A 232 -16.89 17.09 -2.90
CA LYS A 232 -17.22 18.45 -3.36
C LYS A 232 -16.01 19.37 -3.24
N GLU A 233 -15.43 19.46 -2.06
CA GLU A 233 -14.30 20.33 -1.78
C GLU A 233 -13.06 19.96 -2.64
N LEU A 234 -12.78 18.66 -2.78
CA LEU A 234 -11.66 18.18 -3.60
C LEU A 234 -11.83 18.58 -5.07
N PHE A 235 -12.96 18.27 -5.68
CA PHE A 235 -13.17 18.55 -7.10
C PHE A 235 -13.34 20.05 -7.40
N GLU A 236 -13.88 20.83 -6.48
CA GLU A 236 -13.86 22.29 -6.55
C GLU A 236 -12.43 22.83 -6.53
N LEU A 237 -11.60 22.34 -5.60
CA LEU A 237 -10.17 22.72 -5.52
C LEU A 237 -9.40 22.34 -6.78
N MET A 238 -9.66 21.16 -7.33
CA MET A 238 -9.03 20.66 -8.55
C MET A 238 -9.58 21.32 -9.82
N GLN A 239 -10.64 22.12 -9.71
CA GLN A 239 -11.34 22.72 -10.85
C GLN A 239 -11.75 21.69 -11.91
N SER A 240 -12.18 20.50 -11.44
CA SER A 240 -12.57 19.36 -12.27
C SER A 240 -13.99 18.93 -11.92
N PRO A 241 -14.77 18.47 -12.90
CA PRO A 241 -16.03 17.80 -12.57
C PRO A 241 -15.78 16.48 -11.83
N VAL A 242 -16.74 16.06 -11.02
CA VAL A 242 -16.74 14.71 -10.41
C VAL A 242 -16.79 13.67 -11.53
N PRO A 243 -15.87 12.71 -11.61
CA PRO A 243 -15.84 11.71 -12.69
C PRO A 243 -16.81 10.55 -12.42
N GLN A 244 -18.04 10.87 -12.04
CA GLN A 244 -19.11 9.91 -11.78
C GLN A 244 -19.39 9.07 -13.02
N GLY A 245 -19.29 7.75 -12.91
CA GLY A 245 -19.53 6.82 -13.99
C GLY A 245 -18.38 6.65 -14.98
N VAL A 246 -17.26 7.34 -14.80
CA VAL A 246 -16.02 7.05 -15.55
C VAL A 246 -15.45 5.72 -15.05
N ASN A 247 -14.98 4.88 -15.97
CA ASN A 247 -14.35 3.61 -15.59
C ASN A 247 -13.07 3.84 -14.80
N GLY A 248 -12.97 3.13 -13.69
CA GLY A 248 -11.82 3.17 -12.80
C GLY A 248 -11.84 1.97 -11.84
N THR A 249 -11.05 2.03 -10.80
CA THR A 249 -10.92 0.96 -9.81
C THR A 249 -11.04 1.52 -8.40
N ASN A 250 -11.27 0.65 -7.42
CA ASN A 250 -11.24 0.99 -6.01
C ASN A 250 -10.71 -0.20 -5.18
N PRO A 251 -10.18 0.04 -3.96
CA PRO A 251 -9.62 -1.01 -3.14
C PRO A 251 -10.64 -2.10 -2.76
N ASN A 252 -11.91 -1.75 -2.58
CA ASN A 252 -12.94 -2.68 -2.14
C ASN A 252 -13.30 -3.71 -3.21
N ASP A 253 -13.50 -3.28 -4.46
CA ASP A 253 -13.76 -4.19 -5.58
C ASP A 253 -12.53 -5.08 -5.85
N MET A 254 -11.35 -4.48 -5.80
CA MET A 254 -10.09 -5.20 -5.99
C MET A 254 -9.87 -6.27 -4.92
N PHE A 255 -10.18 -5.98 -3.64
CA PHE A 255 -10.07 -6.96 -2.56
C PHE A 255 -10.98 -8.18 -2.77
N ARG A 256 -12.14 -7.98 -3.37
CA ARG A 256 -13.14 -9.04 -3.66
C ARG A 256 -12.90 -9.77 -4.96
N ASP A 257 -11.98 -9.30 -5.79
CA ASP A 257 -11.72 -9.89 -7.10
C ASP A 257 -11.32 -11.36 -6.96
N PRO A 258 -11.96 -12.28 -7.71
CA PRO A 258 -11.70 -13.72 -7.63
C PRO A 258 -10.29 -14.12 -8.07
N ILE A 259 -9.53 -13.23 -8.72
CA ILE A 259 -8.12 -13.49 -9.03
C ILE A 259 -7.24 -13.48 -7.77
N LEU A 260 -7.75 -13.01 -6.65
CA LEU A 260 -7.03 -12.94 -5.38
C LEU A 260 -7.51 -14.02 -4.41
N VAL A 261 -6.56 -14.62 -3.73
CA VAL A 261 -6.79 -15.57 -2.61
C VAL A 261 -6.15 -15.02 -1.33
N ASP A 262 -6.53 -15.58 -0.19
CA ASP A 262 -5.93 -15.21 1.09
C ASP A 262 -4.46 -15.63 1.16
N VAL A 263 -3.64 -14.83 1.81
CA VAL A 263 -2.26 -15.22 2.12
C VAL A 263 -2.31 -16.18 3.31
N PRO A 264 -1.80 -17.41 3.19
CA PRO A 264 -1.86 -18.38 4.27
C PRO A 264 -1.20 -17.86 5.55
N GLY A 265 -1.94 -17.86 6.67
CA GLY A 265 -1.43 -17.48 7.99
C GLY A 265 -1.36 -15.96 8.26
N LEU A 266 -1.95 -15.15 7.39
CA LEU A 266 -2.11 -13.71 7.56
C LEU A 266 -3.58 -13.32 7.51
#